data_b1716272c6d201fd5708d1e05446648d
#
_entry.id   b1716272c6d201fd5708d1e05446648d
#
_cell.length_a   1.000
_cell.length_b   1.000
_cell.length_c   1.000
_cell.angle_alpha   90.00
_cell.angle_beta   90.00
_cell.angle_gamma   90.00
#
_symmetry.space_group_name_H-M   'P 1'
#
loop_
_entity.id
_entity.type
_entity.pdbx_description
1 polymer ?
#
loop_
_entity_poly.entity_id
_entity_poly.type
_entity_poly.pdbx_seq_one_letter_code
_entity_poly.pdbx_strand_id
1 'polypeptide(L)'
;MPAISKYSSMVYRLSQIYFDEQLAPYHIGCGQQFFLLHIYRHPGINQYELAYQDHYDKGTTDRAVKKLEEQGYVLRRSDEHDRRITKLYVTKKGEAIVEMINQVLADWHAIITDGLSDEECEVTERLMGRVAANAAAFVKKK
;
A
#
# COMPACT_ATOMS: atom_id res chain seq x y z
N MET A 1 -5.99 -29.37 7.56
CA MET A 1 -5.73 -28.11 8.27
C MET A 1 -5.88 -26.92 7.33
N PRO A 2 -6.68 -25.93 7.70
CA PRO A 2 -6.82 -24.74 6.84
C PRO A 2 -5.48 -24.05 6.65
N ALA A 3 -5.17 -23.65 5.40
CA ALA A 3 -3.86 -23.13 5.06
C ALA A 3 -3.87 -21.71 4.46
N ILE A 4 -5.04 -21.07 4.36
CA ILE A 4 -5.16 -19.72 3.80
C ILE A 4 -4.28 -18.73 4.58
N SER A 5 -4.38 -18.74 5.91
CA SER A 5 -3.58 -17.86 6.77
C SER A 5 -2.09 -18.13 6.65
N LYS A 6 -1.71 -19.40 6.53
CA LYS A 6 -0.31 -19.80 6.35
C LYS A 6 0.25 -19.26 5.04
N TYR A 7 -0.45 -19.47 3.94
CA TYR A 7 0.02 -19.02 2.63
C TYR A 7 -0.02 -17.50 2.51
N SER A 8 -1.04 -16.85 3.06
CA SER A 8 -1.10 -15.38 3.11
C SER A 8 0.10 -14.80 3.85
N SER A 9 0.46 -15.40 4.99
CA SER A 9 1.61 -14.98 5.78
C SER A 9 2.93 -15.17 5.04
N MET A 10 3.08 -16.31 4.35
CA MET A 10 4.29 -16.59 3.54
C MET A 10 4.44 -15.59 2.41
N VAL A 11 3.38 -15.35 1.65
CA VAL A 11 3.40 -14.40 0.52
C VAL A 11 3.72 -13.01 1.03
N TYR A 12 3.12 -12.60 2.14
CA TYR A 12 3.38 -11.28 2.73
C TYR A 12 4.87 -11.11 3.09
N ARG A 13 5.45 -12.06 3.81
CA ARG A 13 6.85 -11.99 4.23
C ARG A 13 7.82 -11.97 3.04
N LEU A 14 7.59 -12.85 2.05
CA LEU A 14 8.44 -12.94 0.88
C LEU A 14 8.30 -11.71 -0.02
N SER A 15 7.08 -11.20 -0.15
CA SER A 15 6.80 -9.96 -0.89
C SER A 15 7.55 -8.78 -0.27
N GLN A 16 7.55 -8.67 1.05
CA GLN A 16 8.28 -7.59 1.74
C GLN A 16 9.78 -7.63 1.47
N ILE A 17 10.37 -8.83 1.49
CA ILE A 17 11.79 -8.98 1.17
C ILE A 17 12.07 -8.46 -0.24
N TYR A 18 11.26 -8.88 -1.21
CA TYR A 18 11.43 -8.47 -2.60
C TYR A 18 11.26 -6.95 -2.78
N PHE A 19 10.18 -6.39 -2.24
CA PHE A 19 9.91 -4.96 -2.38
C PHE A 19 10.99 -4.12 -1.69
N ASP A 20 11.42 -4.50 -0.51
CA ASP A 20 12.45 -3.76 0.21
C ASP A 20 13.77 -3.73 -0.56
N GLU A 21 14.16 -4.85 -1.17
CA GLU A 21 15.36 -4.93 -2.02
C GLU A 21 15.23 -4.05 -3.26
N GLN A 22 14.10 -4.14 -3.97
CA GLN A 22 13.90 -3.42 -5.21
C GLN A 22 13.73 -1.91 -5.02
N LEU A 23 13.17 -1.51 -3.89
CA LEU A 23 12.86 -0.10 -3.61
C LEU A 23 13.91 0.59 -2.72
N ALA A 24 14.89 -0.17 -2.21
CA ALA A 24 15.97 0.40 -1.40
C ALA A 24 16.71 1.55 -2.07
N PRO A 25 17.02 1.52 -3.39
CA PRO A 25 17.68 2.63 -4.06
C PRO A 25 16.89 3.95 -4.00
N TYR A 26 15.59 3.87 -3.80
CA TYR A 26 14.70 5.03 -3.72
C TYR A 26 14.37 5.41 -2.27
N HIS A 27 15.02 4.76 -1.30
CA HIS A 27 14.80 4.98 0.14
C HIS A 27 13.37 4.69 0.57
N ILE A 28 12.74 3.71 -0.09
CA ILE A 28 11.40 3.22 0.27
C ILE A 28 11.53 1.82 0.84
N GLY A 29 10.84 1.57 1.95
CA GLY A 29 10.81 0.28 2.61
C GLY A 29 9.63 0.18 3.57
N CYS A 30 9.49 -0.97 4.20
CA CYS A 30 8.48 -1.21 5.24
C CYS A 30 7.04 -0.90 4.78
N GLY A 31 6.73 -1.14 3.50
CA GLY A 31 5.37 -0.97 2.97
C GLY A 31 4.98 0.46 2.60
N GLN A 32 5.91 1.41 2.66
CA GLN A 32 5.62 2.81 2.32
C GLN A 32 5.12 2.99 0.89
N GLN A 33 5.49 2.10 -0.02
CA GLN A 33 5.06 2.13 -1.41
C GLN A 33 3.53 2.11 -1.53
N PHE A 34 2.84 1.40 -0.68
CA PHE A 34 1.38 1.31 -0.74
C PHE A 34 0.71 2.64 -0.35
N PHE A 35 1.27 3.32 0.65
CA PHE A 35 0.78 4.64 1.04
C PHE A 35 1.00 5.66 -0.07
N LEU A 36 2.18 5.65 -0.70
CA LEU A 36 2.48 6.55 -1.80
C LEU A 36 1.53 6.34 -2.99
N LEU A 37 1.30 5.09 -3.38
CA LEU A 37 0.35 4.75 -4.44
C LEU A 37 -1.06 5.22 -4.12
N HIS A 38 -1.48 5.08 -2.87
CA HIS A 38 -2.81 5.46 -2.45
C HIS A 38 -3.01 6.97 -2.54
N ILE A 39 -2.04 7.73 -2.05
CA ILE A 39 -2.06 9.20 -2.14
C ILE A 39 -2.06 9.64 -3.61
N TYR A 40 -1.28 8.96 -4.45
CA TYR A 40 -1.24 9.26 -5.88
C TYR A 40 -2.59 9.07 -6.55
N ARG A 41 -3.30 7.99 -6.20
CA ARG A 41 -4.62 7.68 -6.77
C ARG A 41 -5.73 8.57 -6.23
N HIS A 42 -5.54 9.14 -5.05
CA HIS A 42 -6.53 9.96 -4.36
C HIS A 42 -5.91 11.27 -3.88
N PRO A 43 -5.55 12.18 -4.82
CA PRO A 43 -4.95 13.46 -4.42
C PRO A 43 -5.87 14.24 -3.49
N GLY A 44 -5.32 14.79 -2.43
CA GLY A 44 -6.09 15.51 -1.43
C GLY A 44 -6.67 14.63 -0.32
N ILE A 45 -6.37 13.33 -0.33
CA ILE A 45 -6.79 12.44 0.76
C ILE A 45 -6.18 12.90 2.08
N ASN A 46 -6.95 12.83 3.16
CA ASN A 46 -6.41 13.11 4.49
C ASN A 46 -5.83 11.84 5.11
N GLN A 47 -5.06 12.02 6.17
CA GLN A 47 -4.35 10.90 6.80
C GLN A 47 -5.28 9.87 7.45
N TYR A 48 -6.42 10.33 7.95
CA TYR A 48 -7.43 9.44 8.52
C TYR A 48 -8.03 8.52 7.45
N GLU A 49 -8.42 9.08 6.31
CA GLU A 49 -8.95 8.31 5.18
C GLU A 49 -7.92 7.32 4.64
N LEU A 50 -6.65 7.75 4.57
CA LEU A 50 -5.55 6.92 4.12
C LEU A 50 -5.36 5.68 5.01
N ALA A 51 -5.42 5.86 6.32
CA ALA A 51 -5.33 4.76 7.29
C ALA A 51 -6.54 3.82 7.18
N TYR A 52 -7.72 4.40 7.03
CA TYR A 52 -8.98 3.66 7.01
C TYR A 52 -9.09 2.68 5.84
N GLN A 53 -8.67 3.10 4.65
CA GLN A 53 -8.90 2.31 3.44
C GLN A 53 -8.23 0.94 3.45
N ASP A 54 -6.98 0.87 3.88
CA ASP A 54 -6.24 -0.39 3.91
C ASP A 54 -6.09 -0.96 5.32
N HIS A 55 -6.90 -0.47 6.25
CA HIS A 55 -6.96 -0.99 7.62
C HIS A 55 -5.65 -0.89 8.39
N TYR A 56 -4.89 0.19 8.14
CA TYR A 56 -3.69 0.50 8.92
C TYR A 56 -4.06 1.26 10.19
N ASP A 57 -3.27 1.11 11.23
CA ASP A 57 -3.44 1.92 12.42
C ASP A 57 -2.90 3.34 12.18
N LYS A 58 -3.32 4.27 13.03
CA LYS A 58 -2.95 5.67 12.93
C LYS A 58 -1.43 5.87 13.03
N GLY A 59 -0.79 5.17 13.95
CA GLY A 59 0.66 5.29 14.18
C GLY A 59 1.48 4.83 12.99
N THR A 60 1.14 3.69 12.39
CA THR A 60 1.81 3.16 11.20
C THR A 60 1.66 4.12 10.04
N THR A 61 0.44 4.64 9.82
CA THR A 61 0.16 5.60 8.76
C THR A 61 0.95 6.89 8.95
N ASP A 62 0.96 7.41 10.17
CA ASP A 62 1.68 8.65 10.50
C ASP A 62 3.18 8.52 10.21
N ARG A 63 3.79 7.44 10.64
CA ARG A 63 5.22 7.18 10.39
C ARG A 63 5.53 7.07 8.90
N ALA A 64 4.68 6.36 8.15
CA ALA A 64 4.87 6.18 6.71
C ALA A 64 4.77 7.51 5.96
N VAL A 65 3.73 8.31 6.25
CA VAL A 65 3.53 9.60 5.61
C VAL A 65 4.68 10.56 5.94
N LYS A 66 5.08 10.61 7.21
CA LYS A 66 6.18 11.46 7.65
C LYS A 66 7.48 11.12 6.90
N LYS A 67 7.77 9.85 6.73
CA LYS A 67 8.95 9.40 6.03
C LYS A 67 8.89 9.74 4.54
N LEU A 68 7.72 9.60 3.91
CA LEU A 68 7.51 9.99 2.51
C LEU A 68 7.68 11.51 2.32
N GLU A 69 7.27 12.30 3.30
CA GLU A 69 7.52 13.74 3.29
C GLU A 69 9.02 14.07 3.40
N GLU A 70 9.72 13.41 4.31
CA GLU A 70 11.16 13.58 4.48
C GLU A 70 11.93 13.27 3.21
N GLN A 71 11.47 12.29 2.44
CA GLN A 71 12.05 11.93 1.14
C GLN A 71 11.68 12.92 0.03
N GLY A 72 10.73 13.80 0.28
CA GLY A 72 10.26 14.74 -0.74
C GLY A 72 9.27 14.15 -1.74
N TYR A 73 8.67 13.01 -1.45
CA TYR A 73 7.71 12.34 -2.33
C TYR A 73 6.28 12.78 -2.10
N VAL A 74 5.96 13.27 -0.90
CA VAL A 74 4.63 13.70 -0.50
C VAL A 74 4.73 15.08 0.14
N LEU A 75 3.69 15.89 -0.07
CA LEU A 75 3.54 17.18 0.62
C LEU A 75 2.18 17.26 1.30
N ARG A 76 2.13 18.05 2.36
CA ARG A 76 0.89 18.33 3.10
C ARG A 76 0.44 19.74 2.81
N ARG A 77 -0.87 19.91 2.67
CA ARG A 77 -1.50 21.23 2.60
C ARG A 77 -2.70 21.28 3.51
N SER A 78 -2.82 22.35 4.28
CA SER A 78 -4.02 22.57 5.08
C SER A 78 -5.18 22.90 4.15
N ASP A 79 -6.39 22.43 4.53
CA ASP A 79 -7.60 22.79 3.81
C ASP A 79 -7.86 24.28 3.97
N GLU A 80 -8.30 24.94 2.88
CA GLU A 80 -8.59 26.37 2.87
C GLU A 80 -9.74 26.75 3.80
N HIS A 81 -10.70 25.85 3.95
CA HIS A 81 -11.91 26.08 4.75
C HIS A 81 -11.80 25.57 6.18
N ASP A 82 -10.97 24.58 6.44
CA ASP A 82 -10.76 24.03 7.78
C ASP A 82 -9.30 23.61 7.95
N ARG A 83 -8.53 24.46 8.65
CA ARG A 83 -7.10 24.25 8.87
C ARG A 83 -6.74 23.02 9.69
N ARG A 84 -7.74 22.40 10.36
CA ARG A 84 -7.54 21.17 11.10
C ARG A 84 -7.41 19.97 10.16
N ILE A 85 -7.90 20.11 8.93
CA ILE A 85 -7.83 19.08 7.90
C ILE A 85 -6.56 19.27 7.08
N THR A 86 -5.73 18.24 7.01
CA THR A 86 -4.51 18.24 6.21
C THR A 86 -4.67 17.30 5.03
N LYS A 87 -4.47 17.83 3.84
CA LYS A 87 -4.57 17.09 2.57
C LYS A 87 -3.19 16.67 2.11
N LEU A 88 -3.10 15.47 1.55
CA LEU A 88 -1.86 14.87 1.09
C LEU A 88 -1.82 14.83 -0.44
N TYR A 89 -0.64 15.11 -1.00
CA TYR A 89 -0.41 15.12 -2.44
C TYR A 89 0.96 14.53 -2.74
N VAL A 90 1.07 13.84 -3.88
CA VAL A 90 2.35 13.34 -4.37
C VAL A 90 3.04 14.47 -5.15
N THR A 91 4.34 14.68 -4.90
CA THR A 91 5.15 15.66 -5.61
C THR A 91 5.58 15.13 -6.98
N LYS A 92 6.16 15.98 -7.83
CA LYS A 92 6.74 15.53 -9.10
C LYS A 92 7.81 14.46 -8.90
N LYS A 93 8.64 14.63 -7.88
CA LYS A 93 9.65 13.63 -7.51
C LYS A 93 8.97 12.31 -7.12
N GLY A 94 7.86 12.39 -6.38
CA GLY A 94 7.07 11.22 -6.01
C GLY A 94 6.41 10.53 -7.19
N GLU A 95 5.95 11.28 -8.20
CA GLU A 95 5.34 10.70 -9.40
C GLU A 95 6.32 9.80 -10.16
N ALA A 96 7.57 10.20 -10.26
CA ALA A 96 8.61 9.38 -10.89
C ALA A 96 8.81 8.07 -10.11
N ILE A 97 8.74 8.13 -8.79
CA ILE A 97 8.85 6.94 -7.93
C ILE A 97 7.62 6.04 -8.06
N VAL A 98 6.43 6.62 -8.24
CA VAL A 98 5.21 5.84 -8.47
C VAL A 98 5.36 4.95 -9.71
N GLU A 99 5.95 5.45 -10.79
CA GLU A 99 6.21 4.62 -11.99
C GLU A 99 7.11 3.44 -11.67
N MET A 100 8.18 3.67 -10.90
CA MET A 100 9.10 2.59 -10.50
C MET A 100 8.41 1.58 -9.60
N ILE A 101 7.60 2.05 -8.66
CA ILE A 101 6.83 1.16 -7.78
C ILE A 101 5.88 0.29 -8.59
N ASN A 102 5.15 0.85 -9.53
CA ASN A 102 4.22 0.09 -10.37
C ASN A 102 4.95 -0.99 -11.16
N GLN A 103 6.15 -0.70 -11.67
CA GLN A 103 6.94 -1.69 -12.37
C GLN A 103 7.39 -2.82 -11.45
N VAL A 104 7.84 -2.48 -10.25
CA VAL A 104 8.26 -3.49 -9.25
C VAL A 104 7.08 -4.39 -8.87
N LEU A 105 5.90 -3.81 -8.68
CA LEU A 105 4.69 -4.59 -8.37
C LEU A 105 4.29 -5.51 -9.53
N ALA A 106 4.38 -5.01 -10.77
CA ALA A 106 4.07 -5.81 -11.96
C ALA A 106 5.04 -6.97 -12.13
N ASP A 107 6.33 -6.73 -11.92
CA ASP A 107 7.36 -7.77 -12.00
C ASP A 107 7.15 -8.85 -10.94
N TRP A 108 6.83 -8.44 -9.71
CA TRP A 108 6.54 -9.38 -8.63
C TRP A 108 5.28 -10.18 -8.90
N HIS A 109 4.23 -9.52 -9.40
CA HIS A 109 3.00 -10.19 -9.78
C HIS A 109 3.27 -11.31 -10.79
N ALA A 110 4.06 -11.03 -11.81
CA ALA A 110 4.43 -12.03 -12.82
C ALA A 110 5.20 -13.22 -12.20
N ILE A 111 6.07 -12.94 -11.23
CA ILE A 111 6.84 -13.97 -10.55
C ILE A 111 5.93 -14.89 -9.72
N ILE A 112 5.05 -14.32 -8.91
CA ILE A 112 4.22 -15.12 -7.99
C ILE A 112 3.05 -15.81 -8.68
N THR A 113 2.69 -15.39 -9.88
CA THR A 113 1.61 -16.00 -10.66
C THR A 113 2.11 -16.91 -11.76
N ASP A 114 3.41 -17.22 -11.79
CA ASP A 114 3.99 -18.10 -12.78
C ASP A 114 3.26 -19.46 -12.77
N GLY A 115 2.85 -19.90 -13.96
CA GLY A 115 2.10 -21.15 -14.11
C GLY A 115 0.59 -21.04 -13.88
N LEU A 116 0.09 -19.90 -13.45
CA LEU A 116 -1.35 -19.65 -13.29
C LEU A 116 -1.91 -19.01 -14.58
N SER A 117 -3.10 -19.44 -14.98
CA SER A 117 -3.82 -18.79 -16.09
C SER A 117 -4.35 -17.43 -15.65
N ASP A 118 -4.73 -16.59 -16.62
CA ASP A 118 -5.35 -15.29 -16.32
C ASP A 118 -6.62 -15.47 -15.50
N GLU A 119 -7.42 -16.48 -15.82
CA GLU A 119 -8.64 -16.81 -15.09
C GLU A 119 -8.33 -17.22 -13.64
N GLU A 120 -7.31 -18.05 -13.45
CA GLU A 120 -6.88 -18.45 -12.10
C GLU A 120 -6.38 -17.26 -11.27
N CYS A 121 -5.68 -16.33 -11.89
CA CYS A 121 -5.26 -15.09 -11.24
C CYS A 121 -6.46 -14.27 -10.79
N GLU A 122 -7.42 -14.05 -11.69
CA GLU A 122 -8.66 -13.30 -11.38
C GLU A 122 -9.43 -13.92 -10.23
N VAL A 123 -9.61 -15.23 -10.25
CA VAL A 123 -10.33 -15.95 -9.19
C VAL A 123 -9.58 -15.82 -7.87
N THR A 124 -8.27 -15.97 -7.89
CA THR A 124 -7.44 -15.86 -6.68
C THR A 124 -7.55 -14.46 -6.08
N GLU A 125 -7.43 -13.42 -6.88
CA GLU A 125 -7.54 -12.03 -6.41
C GLU A 125 -8.93 -11.76 -5.81
N ARG A 126 -9.98 -12.18 -6.49
CA ARG A 126 -11.35 -12.00 -6.02
C ARG A 126 -11.59 -12.69 -4.70
N LEU A 127 -11.15 -13.94 -4.56
CA LEU A 127 -11.36 -14.72 -3.34
C LEU A 127 -10.51 -14.19 -2.19
N MET A 128 -9.26 -13.79 -2.46
CA MET A 128 -8.40 -13.18 -1.44
C MET A 128 -8.98 -11.85 -0.94
N GLY A 129 -9.57 -11.07 -1.84
CA GLY A 129 -10.26 -9.84 -1.46
C GLY A 129 -11.43 -10.10 -0.51
N ARG A 130 -12.20 -11.15 -0.77
CA ARG A 130 -13.31 -11.55 0.12
C ARG A 130 -12.79 -12.03 1.48
N VAL A 131 -11.73 -12.80 1.48
CA VAL A 131 -11.09 -13.27 2.73
C VAL A 131 -10.60 -12.08 3.55
N ALA A 132 -9.94 -11.13 2.91
CA ALA A 132 -9.46 -9.92 3.58
C ALA A 132 -10.61 -9.07 4.15
N ALA A 133 -11.70 -8.93 3.38
CA ALA A 133 -12.88 -8.18 3.82
C ALA A 133 -13.53 -8.83 5.05
N ASN A 134 -13.62 -10.16 5.08
CA ASN A 134 -14.16 -10.88 6.24
C ASN A 134 -13.29 -10.67 7.48
N ALA A 135 -11.97 -10.74 7.31
CA ALA A 135 -11.03 -10.51 8.41
C ALA A 135 -11.17 -9.10 8.97
N ALA A 136 -11.23 -8.10 8.09
CA ALA A 136 -11.37 -6.71 8.48
C ALA A 136 -12.69 -6.46 9.23
N ALA A 137 -13.79 -7.00 8.74
CA ALA A 137 -15.09 -6.85 9.37
C ALA A 137 -15.12 -7.44 10.78
N PHE A 138 -14.50 -8.57 10.97
CA PHE A 138 -14.45 -9.23 12.28
C PHE A 138 -13.59 -8.44 13.28
N VAL A 139 -12.40 -8.03 12.86
CA VAL A 139 -11.46 -7.31 13.74
C VAL A 139 -12.02 -5.95 14.15
N LYS A 140 -12.69 -5.24 13.25
CA LYS A 140 -13.27 -3.93 13.54
C LYS A 140 -14.47 -3.96 14.49
N LYS A 141 -15.12 -5.10 14.64
CA LYS A 141 -16.24 -5.25 15.59
C LYS A 141 -15.77 -5.29 17.05
N LYS A 142 -14.49 -5.45 17.27
CA LYS A 142 -13.91 -5.41 18.61
C LYS A 142 -13.47 -4.01 18.98
#